data_06a07db34b68d2277280d17fe6ced7bf
#
_entry.id   06a07db34b68d2277280d17fe6ced7bf
#
_cell.length_a   1.000
_cell.length_b   1.000
_cell.length_c   1.000
_cell.angle_alpha   90.00
_cell.angle_beta   90.00
_cell.angle_gamma   90.00
#
_symmetry.space_group_name_H-M   'P 1'
#
loop_
_entity.id
_entity.type
_entity.pdbx_description
1 polymer ?
#
loop_
_entity_poly.entity_id
_entity_poly.type
_entity_poly.pdbx_seq_one_letter_code
_entity_poly.pdbx_strand_id
1 'polypeptide(L)'
;MRIALGIEYDGNGYFGWQRQAEVDSVQAQLERALSIVANEPIGVFCAGRTDAGVHATGQVVHFETNAIRNEGAWTLGVNANLPDNIAVRWVKEVDDSFHARFSATARRYRYVIYNHSFRPGILRHGVSHYHGDIDADRMHQAAQALLGEQDFTSFRAVQCQSKTPFRNVHCVNVTRQGMYVIVDIAANAFLHHMVRNIVGSLLEIGLGNQPLTWMGDLLALKDRNQAAATAKPHGLYLVDVTYPEHYQLPKLALGPLFMLD
;
A
#
# COMPACT_ATOMS: atom_id res chain seq x y z
N MET A 1 23.24 9.52 12.92
CA MET A 1 22.44 10.23 11.89
C MET A 1 21.19 9.43 11.60
N ARG A 2 20.09 10.09 11.21
CA ARG A 2 18.85 9.44 10.78
C ARG A 2 18.72 9.54 9.26
N ILE A 3 18.43 8.40 8.62
CA ILE A 3 18.34 8.29 7.16
C ILE A 3 16.95 7.80 6.79
N ALA A 4 16.31 8.47 5.83
CA ALA A 4 15.07 8.04 5.20
C ALA A 4 15.36 7.45 3.81
N LEU A 5 14.65 6.37 3.46
CA LEU A 5 14.71 5.73 2.14
C LEU A 5 13.32 5.59 1.55
N GLY A 6 13.20 5.79 0.25
CA GLY A 6 12.06 5.34 -0.54
C GLY A 6 12.32 3.93 -1.08
N ILE A 7 11.37 3.04 -0.86
CA ILE A 7 11.48 1.63 -1.18
C ILE A 7 10.36 1.20 -2.12
N GLU A 8 10.75 0.49 -3.18
CA GLU A 8 9.82 -0.21 -4.07
C GLU A 8 10.01 -1.72 -3.92
N TYR A 9 8.93 -2.49 -3.94
CA TYR A 9 9.00 -3.96 -3.91
C TYR A 9 7.79 -4.64 -4.55
N ASP A 10 8.07 -5.77 -5.21
CA ASP A 10 7.06 -6.80 -5.51
C ASP A 10 6.88 -7.67 -4.26
N GLY A 11 5.69 -7.59 -3.66
CA GLY A 11 5.36 -8.34 -2.44
C GLY A 11 5.10 -9.83 -2.66
N ASN A 12 5.11 -10.28 -3.92
CA ASN A 12 4.91 -11.70 -4.22
C ASN A 12 6.06 -12.55 -3.67
N GLY A 13 5.71 -13.63 -2.98
CA GLY A 13 6.69 -14.50 -2.34
C GLY A 13 7.07 -14.09 -0.92
N TYR A 14 6.65 -12.92 -0.44
CA TYR A 14 6.86 -12.48 0.94
C TYR A 14 5.60 -12.65 1.79
N PHE A 15 5.79 -12.98 3.07
CA PHE A 15 4.72 -13.00 4.07
C PHE A 15 4.40 -11.59 4.60
N GLY A 16 4.46 -10.60 3.71
CA GLY A 16 4.23 -9.19 3.96
C GLY A 16 5.49 -8.43 4.34
N TRP A 17 5.28 -7.19 4.77
CA TRP A 17 6.38 -6.29 5.16
C TRP A 17 7.12 -6.76 6.41
N GLN A 18 6.38 -7.06 7.49
CA GLN A 18 6.92 -7.22 8.84
C GLN A 18 7.83 -8.43 8.97
N ARG A 19 9.03 -8.22 9.52
CA ARG A 19 9.96 -9.29 9.90
C ARG A 19 9.32 -10.26 10.89
N GLN A 20 9.45 -11.54 10.62
CA GLN A 20 9.00 -12.68 11.42
C GLN A 20 10.13 -13.72 11.51
N ALA A 21 10.04 -14.63 12.49
CA ALA A 21 11.15 -15.57 12.77
C ALA A 21 11.29 -16.67 11.69
N GLU A 22 10.17 -17.15 11.13
CA GLU A 22 10.14 -18.39 10.35
C GLU A 22 9.85 -18.18 8.86
N VAL A 23 9.56 -16.93 8.43
CA VAL A 23 9.15 -16.64 7.07
C VAL A 23 9.89 -15.42 6.50
N ASP A 24 10.06 -15.40 5.18
CA ASP A 24 10.71 -14.28 4.51
C ASP A 24 9.81 -13.06 4.42
N SER A 25 10.39 -11.88 4.59
CA SER A 25 9.69 -10.61 4.59
C SER A 25 10.54 -9.50 3.97
N VAL A 26 9.88 -8.48 3.41
CA VAL A 26 10.57 -7.34 2.81
C VAL A 26 11.49 -6.64 3.82
N GLN A 27 11.03 -6.46 5.06
CA GLN A 27 11.81 -5.82 6.13
C GLN A 27 13.10 -6.58 6.43
N ALA A 28 13.05 -7.91 6.52
CA ALA A 28 14.23 -8.73 6.83
C ALA A 28 15.31 -8.62 5.72
N GLN A 29 14.91 -8.63 4.44
CA GLN A 29 15.81 -8.48 3.32
C GLN A 29 16.46 -7.08 3.30
N LEU A 30 15.65 -6.03 3.53
CA LEU A 30 16.15 -4.65 3.58
C LEU A 30 17.13 -4.43 4.74
N GLU A 31 16.78 -4.89 5.95
CA GLU A 31 17.64 -4.77 7.14
C GLU A 31 18.97 -5.50 6.96
N ARG A 32 18.97 -6.67 6.31
CA ARG A 32 20.18 -7.41 5.97
C ARG A 32 21.07 -6.62 5.02
N ALA A 33 20.51 -6.10 3.92
CA ALA A 33 21.27 -5.34 2.93
C ALA A 33 21.85 -4.05 3.51
N LEU A 34 21.06 -3.32 4.30
CA LEU A 34 21.49 -2.11 5.02
C LEU A 34 22.61 -2.42 6.01
N SER A 35 22.50 -3.50 6.78
CA SER A 35 23.52 -3.88 7.76
C SER A 35 24.86 -4.22 7.12
N ILE A 36 24.85 -4.84 5.93
CA ILE A 36 26.07 -5.09 5.15
C ILE A 36 26.75 -3.77 4.76
N VAL A 37 25.98 -2.81 4.21
CA VAL A 37 26.52 -1.51 3.77
C VAL A 37 26.96 -0.65 4.95
N ALA A 38 26.20 -0.65 6.02
CA ALA A 38 26.54 0.08 7.24
C ALA A 38 27.74 -0.52 7.98
N ASN A 39 27.98 -1.81 7.85
CA ASN A 39 28.88 -2.62 8.69
C ASN A 39 28.51 -2.56 10.17
N GLU A 40 27.21 -2.48 10.46
CA GLU A 40 26.59 -2.52 11.79
C GLU A 40 25.16 -3.03 11.69
N PRO A 41 24.55 -3.59 12.75
CA PRO A 41 23.15 -4.01 12.74
C PRO A 41 22.21 -2.82 12.51
N ILE A 42 21.37 -2.90 11.47
CA ILE A 42 20.36 -1.89 11.15
C ILE A 42 18.96 -2.46 11.32
N GLY A 43 18.11 -1.74 12.05
CA GLY A 43 16.66 -1.97 12.12
C GLY A 43 15.90 -0.81 11.50
N VAL A 44 14.84 -1.09 10.72
CA VAL A 44 14.06 -0.06 10.03
C VAL A 44 12.67 0.11 10.59
N PHE A 45 12.16 1.35 10.54
CA PHE A 45 10.77 1.72 10.80
C PHE A 45 10.10 2.13 9.50
N CYS A 46 8.99 1.47 9.12
CA CYS A 46 8.25 1.79 7.89
C CYS A 46 7.06 2.73 8.13
N ALA A 47 6.64 3.41 7.07
CA ALA A 47 5.46 4.27 7.06
C ALA A 47 4.15 3.49 7.21
N GLY A 48 4.06 2.31 6.59
CA GLY A 48 2.91 1.43 6.68
C GLY A 48 3.29 -0.03 6.39
N ARG A 49 2.79 -0.96 7.21
CA ARG A 49 2.94 -2.38 6.93
C ARG A 49 2.03 -2.76 5.78
N THR A 50 2.50 -3.66 4.92
CA THR A 50 1.71 -4.30 3.87
C THR A 50 1.52 -5.78 4.17
N ASP A 51 0.38 -6.34 3.75
CA ASP A 51 0.06 -7.76 3.93
C ASP A 51 0.87 -8.64 2.96
N ALA A 52 0.83 -9.96 3.17
CA ALA A 52 1.41 -10.94 2.24
C ALA A 52 0.89 -10.72 0.81
N GLY A 53 1.80 -10.67 -0.16
CA GLY A 53 1.50 -10.47 -1.58
C GLY A 53 1.10 -9.04 -1.98
N VAL A 54 1.13 -8.07 -1.07
CA VAL A 54 0.87 -6.64 -1.35
C VAL A 54 2.18 -5.95 -1.73
N HIS A 55 2.14 -5.12 -2.76
CA HIS A 55 3.28 -4.41 -3.32
C HIS A 55 3.40 -2.99 -2.76
N ALA A 56 4.51 -2.34 -3.04
CA ALA A 56 4.68 -0.90 -2.88
C ALA A 56 5.58 -0.31 -3.96
N THR A 57 5.23 0.89 -4.42
CA THR A 57 6.10 1.75 -5.23
C THR A 57 6.50 3.02 -4.48
N GLY A 58 5.85 3.28 -3.33
CA GLY A 58 6.06 4.48 -2.52
C GLY A 58 6.20 4.20 -1.02
N GLN A 59 6.74 3.02 -0.61
CA GLN A 59 7.04 2.79 0.81
C GLN A 59 8.18 3.70 1.26
N VAL A 60 8.06 4.25 2.47
CA VAL A 60 9.11 5.04 3.11
C VAL A 60 9.53 4.36 4.41
N VAL A 61 10.84 4.27 4.61
CA VAL A 61 11.42 3.80 5.88
C VAL A 61 12.40 4.81 6.43
N HIS A 62 12.71 4.71 7.72
CA HIS A 62 13.88 5.37 8.30
C HIS A 62 14.62 4.41 9.21
N PHE A 63 15.90 4.72 9.41
CA PHE A 63 16.77 4.02 10.37
C PHE A 63 17.80 4.98 10.95
N GLU A 64 18.45 4.56 12.00
CA GLU A 64 19.57 5.27 12.61
C GLU A 64 20.86 4.49 12.36
N THR A 65 21.94 5.25 12.14
CA THR A 65 23.28 4.67 11.89
C THR A 65 24.38 5.61 12.34
N ASN A 66 25.51 5.02 12.75
CA ASN A 66 26.77 5.73 12.96
C ASN A 66 27.67 5.67 11.71
N ALA A 67 27.33 4.83 10.74
CA ALA A 67 28.11 4.63 9.53
C ALA A 67 28.03 5.86 8.60
N ILE A 68 29.16 6.50 8.34
CA ILE A 68 29.27 7.58 7.36
C ILE A 68 29.44 6.97 5.98
N ARG A 69 28.43 7.10 5.13
CA ARG A 69 28.40 6.62 3.75
C ARG A 69 27.83 7.70 2.83
N ASN A 70 28.24 7.71 1.57
CA ASN A 70 27.67 8.58 0.55
C ASN A 70 26.29 8.04 0.06
N GLU A 71 25.55 8.86 -0.68
CA GLU A 71 24.23 8.47 -1.23
C GLU A 71 24.29 7.22 -2.11
N GLY A 72 25.36 7.06 -2.91
CA GLY A 72 25.55 5.90 -3.78
C GLY A 72 25.68 4.59 -2.99
N ALA A 73 26.28 4.62 -1.81
CA ALA A 73 26.35 3.43 -0.95
C ALA A 73 24.97 3.06 -0.40
N TRP A 74 24.17 4.05 0.02
CA TRP A 74 22.81 3.82 0.54
C TRP A 74 21.78 3.48 -0.55
N THR A 75 22.06 3.74 -1.82
CA THR A 75 21.20 3.40 -2.96
C THR A 75 21.76 2.21 -3.74
N LEU A 76 22.74 2.43 -4.60
CA LEU A 76 23.32 1.38 -5.45
C LEU A 76 23.98 0.26 -4.64
N GLY A 77 24.70 0.62 -3.56
CA GLY A 77 25.34 -0.35 -2.67
C GLY A 77 24.32 -1.24 -1.94
N VAL A 78 23.22 -0.66 -1.46
CA VAL A 78 22.14 -1.43 -0.84
C VAL A 78 21.43 -2.29 -1.89
N ASN A 79 21.11 -1.74 -3.08
CA ASN A 79 20.46 -2.48 -4.17
C ASN A 79 21.29 -3.67 -4.64
N ALA A 80 22.63 -3.59 -4.64
CA ALA A 80 23.51 -4.71 -4.97
C ALA A 80 23.44 -5.88 -3.96
N ASN A 81 22.91 -5.64 -2.76
CA ASN A 81 22.73 -6.63 -1.71
C ASN A 81 21.26 -7.05 -1.48
N LEU A 82 20.32 -6.42 -2.19
CA LEU A 82 18.91 -6.76 -2.17
C LEU A 82 18.56 -7.82 -3.21
N PRO A 83 17.49 -8.61 -2.99
CA PRO A 83 16.86 -9.38 -4.07
C PRO A 83 16.32 -8.46 -5.17
N ASP A 84 16.25 -8.96 -6.41
CA ASP A 84 15.85 -8.19 -7.59
C ASP A 84 14.43 -7.59 -7.51
N ASN A 85 13.60 -8.10 -6.62
CA ASN A 85 12.22 -7.65 -6.41
C ASN A 85 12.05 -6.61 -5.28
N ILE A 86 13.16 -6.09 -4.73
CA ILE A 86 13.19 -4.98 -3.76
C ILE A 86 14.24 -3.97 -4.21
N ALA A 87 13.88 -2.69 -4.24
CA ALA A 87 14.80 -1.63 -4.64
C ALA A 87 14.68 -0.38 -3.75
N VAL A 88 15.83 0.19 -3.38
CA VAL A 88 15.93 1.57 -2.88
C VAL A 88 15.84 2.52 -4.07
N ARG A 89 14.92 3.47 -4.01
CA ARG A 89 14.63 4.44 -5.08
C ARG A 89 15.24 5.81 -4.81
N TRP A 90 15.36 6.17 -3.55
CA TRP A 90 16.00 7.41 -3.10
C TRP A 90 16.48 7.28 -1.65
N VAL A 91 17.40 8.16 -1.27
CA VAL A 91 17.91 8.32 0.08
C VAL A 91 17.89 9.80 0.46
N LYS A 92 17.64 10.08 1.72
CA LYS A 92 17.75 11.42 2.31
C LYS A 92 18.15 11.34 3.78
N GLU A 93 19.15 12.13 4.18
CA GLU A 93 19.39 12.41 5.59
C GLU A 93 18.29 13.33 6.09
N VAL A 94 17.72 13.00 7.25
CA VAL A 94 16.62 13.73 7.87
C VAL A 94 16.96 14.04 9.33
N ASP A 95 16.33 15.07 9.89
CA ASP A 95 16.53 15.39 11.29
C ASP A 95 15.87 14.37 12.23
N ASP A 96 16.22 14.42 13.52
CA ASP A 96 15.79 13.46 14.53
C ASP A 96 14.30 13.52 14.83
N SER A 97 13.57 14.54 14.38
CA SER A 97 12.11 14.65 14.51
C SER A 97 11.36 13.78 13.50
N PHE A 98 12.02 13.39 12.39
CA PHE A 98 11.38 12.57 11.36
C PHE A 98 11.16 11.14 11.85
N HIS A 99 9.94 10.65 11.72
CA HIS A 99 9.61 9.26 11.93
C HIS A 99 8.72 8.75 10.77
N ALA A 100 9.17 7.75 10.01
CA ALA A 100 8.47 7.27 8.81
C ALA A 100 6.98 6.96 9.05
N ARG A 101 6.61 6.42 10.21
CA ARG A 101 5.22 6.11 10.55
C ARG A 101 4.45 7.29 11.13
N PHE A 102 5.05 8.00 12.11
CA PHE A 102 4.33 8.96 12.94
C PHE A 102 4.32 10.38 12.36
N SER A 103 5.33 10.74 11.55
CA SER A 103 5.33 12.01 10.81
C SER A 103 4.48 11.98 9.54
N ALA A 104 4.05 10.80 9.10
CA ALA A 104 3.21 10.67 7.90
C ALA A 104 1.78 11.15 8.15
N THR A 105 1.30 12.04 7.29
CA THR A 105 -0.05 12.64 7.35
C THR A 105 -1.08 11.88 6.52
N ALA A 106 -0.63 11.20 5.44
CA ALA A 106 -1.51 10.36 4.63
C ALA A 106 -0.74 9.17 4.03
N ARG A 107 -1.49 8.14 3.60
CA ARG A 107 -1.05 7.02 2.77
C ARG A 107 -2.00 6.92 1.60
N ARG A 108 -1.48 6.56 0.42
CA ARG A 108 -2.25 6.37 -0.80
C ARG A 108 -2.00 4.99 -1.35
N TYR A 109 -3.08 4.31 -1.72
CA TYR A 109 -3.05 3.00 -2.32
C TYR A 109 -3.73 3.03 -3.68
N ARG A 110 -3.21 2.24 -4.61
CA ARG A 110 -3.90 1.87 -5.85
C ARG A 110 -4.15 0.37 -5.85
N TYR A 111 -5.37 -0.01 -6.22
CA TYR A 111 -5.72 -1.41 -6.44
C TYR A 111 -6.04 -1.59 -7.92
N VAL A 112 -5.25 -2.44 -8.59
CA VAL A 112 -5.34 -2.66 -10.03
C VAL A 112 -6.07 -3.97 -10.31
N ILE A 113 -7.22 -3.88 -10.98
CA ILE A 113 -8.04 -5.00 -11.43
C ILE A 113 -7.80 -5.17 -12.93
N TYR A 114 -7.37 -6.36 -13.35
CA TYR A 114 -7.37 -6.78 -14.76
C TYR A 114 -8.74 -7.39 -15.07
N ASN A 115 -9.58 -6.64 -15.77
CA ASN A 115 -10.95 -7.01 -16.10
C ASN A 115 -11.01 -7.57 -17.52
N HIS A 116 -10.95 -8.89 -17.63
CA HIS A 116 -10.92 -9.60 -18.90
C HIS A 116 -11.43 -11.04 -18.73
N SER A 117 -11.96 -11.65 -19.81
CA SER A 117 -12.44 -13.04 -19.78
C SER A 117 -11.33 -14.05 -19.43
N PHE A 118 -10.10 -13.77 -19.82
CA PHE A 118 -8.94 -14.64 -19.56
C PHE A 118 -7.97 -13.98 -18.61
N ARG A 119 -7.35 -14.77 -17.71
CA ARG A 119 -6.32 -14.32 -16.79
C ARG A 119 -5.07 -13.83 -17.55
N PRO A 120 -4.34 -12.83 -17.04
CA PRO A 120 -3.07 -12.43 -17.63
C PRO A 120 -1.98 -13.45 -17.31
N GLY A 121 -1.11 -13.76 -18.26
CA GLY A 121 0.14 -14.50 -18.03
C GLY A 121 1.23 -13.56 -17.51
N ILE A 122 1.38 -12.40 -18.17
CA ILE A 122 2.24 -11.31 -17.72
C ILE A 122 1.50 -10.55 -16.61
N LEU A 123 2.21 -10.05 -15.61
CA LEU A 123 1.68 -9.32 -14.45
C LEU A 123 0.72 -10.15 -13.57
N ARG A 124 0.75 -11.48 -13.66
CA ARG A 124 -0.18 -12.35 -12.89
C ARG A 124 -0.14 -12.11 -11.37
N HIS A 125 0.97 -11.59 -10.86
CA HIS A 125 1.15 -11.25 -9.45
C HIS A 125 1.08 -9.74 -9.18
N GLY A 126 1.00 -8.91 -10.23
CA GLY A 126 0.90 -7.45 -10.14
C GLY A 126 -0.51 -6.90 -10.35
N VAL A 127 -1.50 -7.75 -10.69
CA VAL A 127 -2.90 -7.35 -10.87
C VAL A 127 -3.84 -8.42 -10.31
N SER A 128 -5.04 -8.02 -9.94
CA SER A 128 -6.11 -8.96 -9.56
C SER A 128 -7.05 -9.18 -10.74
N HIS A 129 -7.17 -10.43 -11.21
CA HIS A 129 -8.02 -10.78 -12.34
C HIS A 129 -9.47 -10.99 -11.93
N TYR A 130 -10.39 -10.37 -12.69
CA TYR A 130 -11.84 -10.58 -12.62
C TYR A 130 -12.42 -10.71 -14.03
N HIS A 131 -13.29 -11.71 -14.24
CA HIS A 131 -13.84 -12.06 -15.56
C HIS A 131 -15.24 -11.48 -15.82
N GLY A 132 -15.94 -10.98 -14.80
CA GLY A 132 -17.27 -10.36 -14.97
C GLY A 132 -17.20 -9.00 -15.63
N ASP A 133 -18.33 -8.51 -16.10
CA ASP A 133 -18.43 -7.14 -16.64
C ASP A 133 -18.53 -6.14 -15.48
N ILE A 134 -17.45 -5.42 -15.22
CA ILE A 134 -17.33 -4.49 -14.11
C ILE A 134 -17.67 -3.09 -14.61
N ASP A 135 -18.68 -2.46 -14.03
CA ASP A 135 -19.00 -1.05 -14.22
C ASP A 135 -18.18 -0.17 -13.25
N ALA A 136 -17.11 0.44 -13.76
CA ALA A 136 -16.23 1.30 -12.96
C ALA A 136 -16.92 2.59 -12.49
N ASP A 137 -17.88 3.11 -13.25
CA ASP A 137 -18.60 4.34 -12.90
C ASP A 137 -19.54 4.08 -11.71
N ARG A 138 -20.20 2.92 -11.68
CA ARG A 138 -20.98 2.49 -10.50
C ARG A 138 -20.09 2.35 -9.26
N MET A 139 -18.92 1.73 -9.41
CA MET A 139 -17.95 1.63 -8.31
C MET A 139 -17.50 3.01 -7.83
N HIS A 140 -17.21 3.94 -8.76
CA HIS A 140 -16.81 5.30 -8.42
C HIS A 140 -17.90 6.06 -7.65
N GLN A 141 -19.15 6.01 -8.14
CA GLN A 141 -20.28 6.66 -7.49
C GLN A 141 -20.49 6.12 -6.05
N ALA A 142 -20.50 4.80 -5.88
CA ALA A 142 -20.67 4.19 -4.56
C ALA A 142 -19.50 4.50 -3.60
N ALA A 143 -18.27 4.57 -4.12
CA ALA A 143 -17.07 4.87 -3.33
C ALA A 143 -17.12 6.26 -2.67
N GLN A 144 -17.87 7.22 -3.23
CA GLN A 144 -17.98 8.58 -2.67
C GLN A 144 -18.58 8.61 -1.26
N ALA A 145 -19.35 7.59 -0.87
CA ALA A 145 -19.84 7.44 0.50
C ALA A 145 -18.74 7.26 1.55
N LEU A 146 -17.51 6.88 1.13
CA LEU A 146 -16.37 6.65 2.02
C LEU A 146 -15.63 7.93 2.42
N LEU A 147 -15.89 9.06 1.75
CA LEU A 147 -15.16 10.31 1.96
C LEU A 147 -15.37 10.88 3.36
N GLY A 148 -14.32 11.53 3.87
CA GLY A 148 -14.31 12.16 5.19
C GLY A 148 -14.00 11.21 6.33
N GLU A 149 -14.24 11.66 7.57
CA GLU A 149 -14.04 10.86 8.77
C GLU A 149 -15.25 9.95 9.01
N GLN A 150 -15.04 8.64 8.96
CA GLN A 150 -16.05 7.61 9.09
C GLN A 150 -15.59 6.48 10.01
N ASP A 151 -16.54 5.72 10.53
CA ASP A 151 -16.31 4.46 11.24
C ASP A 151 -16.20 3.31 10.24
N PHE A 152 -14.96 2.80 10.04
CA PHE A 152 -14.66 1.73 9.09
C PHE A 152 -14.69 0.32 9.72
N THR A 153 -15.49 0.09 10.76
CA THR A 153 -15.62 -1.23 11.40
C THR A 153 -15.99 -2.32 10.40
N SER A 154 -16.92 -2.05 9.46
CA SER A 154 -17.32 -3.02 8.42
C SER A 154 -16.20 -3.38 7.43
N PHE A 155 -15.14 -2.60 7.37
CA PHE A 155 -13.98 -2.84 6.51
C PHE A 155 -12.73 -3.24 7.29
N ARG A 156 -12.83 -3.50 8.60
CA ARG A 156 -11.74 -3.84 9.49
C ARG A 156 -11.61 -5.36 9.61
N ALA A 157 -10.39 -5.90 9.43
CA ALA A 157 -10.12 -7.31 9.74
C ALA A 157 -10.20 -7.57 11.25
N VAL A 158 -10.65 -8.78 11.62
CA VAL A 158 -10.81 -9.18 13.04
C VAL A 158 -9.50 -9.04 13.84
N GLN A 159 -8.36 -9.34 13.21
CA GLN A 159 -7.02 -9.29 13.84
C GLN A 159 -6.41 -7.87 13.85
N CYS A 160 -7.17 -6.83 13.50
CA CYS A 160 -6.65 -5.47 13.43
C CYS A 160 -6.27 -4.92 14.81
N GLN A 161 -5.01 -4.54 14.98
CA GLN A 161 -4.45 -4.01 16.24
C GLN A 161 -4.78 -2.53 16.51
N SER A 162 -5.47 -1.85 15.58
CA SER A 162 -5.81 -0.45 15.78
C SER A 162 -6.81 -0.26 16.93
N LYS A 163 -6.58 0.75 17.76
CA LYS A 163 -7.44 1.07 18.92
C LYS A 163 -8.81 1.65 18.50
N THR A 164 -8.87 2.32 17.34
CA THR A 164 -10.08 3.00 16.86
C THR A 164 -10.37 2.60 15.41
N PRO A 165 -11.65 2.42 15.03
CA PRO A 165 -12.05 2.16 13.66
C PRO A 165 -12.17 3.43 12.79
N PHE A 166 -12.07 4.62 13.38
CA PHE A 166 -12.24 5.88 12.66
C PHE A 166 -11.04 6.19 11.77
N ARG A 167 -11.33 6.52 10.50
CA ARG A 167 -10.35 6.98 9.51
C ARG A 167 -10.94 8.12 8.69
N ASN A 168 -10.06 9.00 8.23
CA ASN A 168 -10.44 10.09 7.34
C ASN A 168 -9.95 9.76 5.93
N VAL A 169 -10.86 9.45 5.02
CA VAL A 169 -10.58 9.24 3.60
C VAL A 169 -10.57 10.58 2.90
N HIS A 170 -9.40 10.97 2.39
CA HIS A 170 -9.18 12.26 1.74
C HIS A 170 -9.65 12.27 0.29
N CYS A 171 -9.45 11.17 -0.43
CA CYS A 171 -9.95 10.98 -1.78
C CYS A 171 -10.14 9.49 -2.07
N VAL A 172 -11.10 9.19 -2.95
CA VAL A 172 -11.29 7.88 -3.54
C VAL A 172 -11.81 8.04 -4.97
N ASN A 173 -11.11 7.42 -5.92
CA ASN A 173 -11.49 7.42 -7.33
C ASN A 173 -11.46 6.01 -7.87
N VAL A 174 -12.41 5.70 -8.75
CA VAL A 174 -12.38 4.47 -9.55
C VAL A 174 -12.40 4.87 -11.00
N THR A 175 -11.43 4.38 -11.78
CA THR A 175 -11.28 4.71 -13.20
C THR A 175 -11.07 3.45 -14.02
N ARG A 176 -11.46 3.50 -15.30
CA ARG A 176 -11.17 2.44 -16.26
C ARG A 176 -10.15 2.92 -17.28
N GLN A 177 -9.09 2.15 -17.47
CA GLN A 177 -8.08 2.35 -18.52
C GLN A 177 -7.98 1.05 -19.34
N GLY A 178 -8.71 0.97 -20.43
CA GLY A 178 -8.80 -0.25 -21.23
C GLY A 178 -9.30 -1.44 -20.42
N MET A 179 -8.47 -2.48 -20.29
CA MET A 179 -8.78 -3.69 -19.51
C MET A 179 -8.53 -3.54 -18.00
N TYR A 180 -8.03 -2.39 -17.55
CA TYR A 180 -7.76 -2.16 -16.13
C TYR A 180 -8.84 -1.30 -15.50
N VAL A 181 -9.29 -1.71 -14.31
CA VAL A 181 -10.08 -0.88 -13.40
C VAL A 181 -9.20 -0.59 -12.19
N ILE A 182 -9.04 0.70 -11.87
CA ILE A 182 -8.11 1.17 -10.84
C ILE A 182 -8.92 1.83 -9.74
N VAL A 183 -8.79 1.33 -8.51
CA VAL A 183 -9.29 1.99 -7.31
C VAL A 183 -8.12 2.71 -6.65
N ASP A 184 -8.16 4.04 -6.62
CA ASP A 184 -7.16 4.92 -6.04
C ASP A 184 -7.73 5.57 -4.79
N ILE A 185 -7.13 5.34 -3.62
CA ILE A 185 -7.64 5.81 -2.33
C ILE A 185 -6.52 6.35 -1.45
N ALA A 186 -6.76 7.53 -0.86
CA ALA A 186 -5.87 8.14 0.12
C ALA A 186 -6.61 8.47 1.41
N ALA A 187 -5.97 8.20 2.55
CA ALA A 187 -6.51 8.47 3.88
C ALA A 187 -5.37 8.80 4.86
N ASN A 188 -5.74 9.38 6.01
CA ASN A 188 -4.79 9.62 7.10
C ASN A 188 -4.09 8.34 7.58
N ALA A 189 -4.81 7.22 7.62
CA ALA A 189 -4.31 5.88 7.90
C ALA A 189 -5.33 4.83 7.43
N PHE A 190 -4.93 3.55 7.42
CA PHE A 190 -5.80 2.44 7.08
C PHE A 190 -5.82 1.38 8.18
N LEU A 191 -6.95 0.71 8.33
CA LEU A 191 -7.09 -0.48 9.16
C LEU A 191 -6.55 -1.72 8.42
N HIS A 192 -6.25 -2.77 9.16
CA HIS A 192 -5.84 -4.05 8.56
C HIS A 192 -6.90 -4.54 7.56
N HIS A 193 -6.49 -4.85 6.35
CA HIS A 193 -7.30 -5.24 5.17
C HIS A 193 -8.30 -4.18 4.67
N MET A 194 -8.33 -2.96 5.21
CA MET A 194 -9.36 -1.97 4.89
C MET A 194 -9.53 -1.74 3.39
N VAL A 195 -8.45 -1.44 2.67
CA VAL A 195 -8.53 -1.18 1.22
C VAL A 195 -9.06 -2.41 0.46
N ARG A 196 -8.58 -3.59 0.79
CA ARG A 196 -9.01 -4.85 0.15
C ARG A 196 -10.47 -5.18 0.45
N ASN A 197 -10.96 -4.88 1.64
CA ASN A 197 -12.38 -5.07 2.01
C ASN A 197 -13.28 -4.06 1.29
N ILE A 198 -12.83 -2.81 1.16
CA ILE A 198 -13.51 -1.79 0.35
C ILE A 198 -13.60 -2.25 -1.11
N VAL A 199 -12.47 -2.67 -1.71
CA VAL A 199 -12.45 -3.13 -3.11
C VAL A 199 -13.35 -4.34 -3.32
N GLY A 200 -13.35 -5.32 -2.40
CA GLY A 200 -14.25 -6.46 -2.47
C GLY A 200 -15.71 -6.05 -2.54
N SER A 201 -16.11 -5.09 -1.71
CA SER A 201 -17.49 -4.57 -1.70
C SER A 201 -17.81 -3.72 -2.93
N LEU A 202 -16.87 -2.91 -3.42
CA LEU A 202 -17.05 -2.15 -4.67
C LEU A 202 -17.20 -3.06 -5.88
N LEU A 203 -16.50 -4.21 -5.92
CA LEU A 203 -16.64 -5.20 -6.98
C LEU A 203 -18.06 -5.75 -7.06
N GLU A 204 -18.73 -6.05 -5.94
CA GLU A 204 -20.13 -6.50 -5.93
C GLU A 204 -21.09 -5.44 -6.51
N ILE A 205 -20.79 -4.16 -6.29
CA ILE A 205 -21.57 -3.05 -6.87
C ILE A 205 -21.27 -2.91 -8.37
N GLY A 206 -20.00 -3.00 -8.76
CA GLY A 206 -19.59 -2.92 -10.17
C GLY A 206 -20.13 -4.06 -11.02
N LEU A 207 -20.30 -5.26 -10.46
CA LEU A 207 -20.91 -6.43 -11.09
C LEU A 207 -22.46 -6.37 -11.10
N GLY A 208 -23.06 -5.35 -10.46
CA GLY A 208 -24.50 -5.21 -10.37
C GLY A 208 -25.17 -6.09 -9.31
N ASN A 209 -24.41 -6.80 -8.48
CA ASN A 209 -24.92 -7.68 -7.42
C ASN A 209 -25.47 -6.88 -6.22
N GLN A 210 -25.01 -5.64 -6.03
CA GLN A 210 -25.40 -4.77 -4.95
C GLN A 210 -25.79 -3.36 -5.45
N PRO A 211 -26.68 -2.65 -4.75
CA PRO A 211 -27.07 -1.29 -5.11
C PRO A 211 -25.95 -0.27 -4.83
N LEU A 212 -26.03 0.91 -5.44
CA LEU A 212 -25.06 2.02 -5.22
C LEU A 212 -24.99 2.48 -3.77
N THR A 213 -26.09 2.39 -3.02
CA THR A 213 -26.16 2.80 -1.61
C THR A 213 -25.43 1.87 -0.66
N TRP A 214 -25.12 0.65 -1.10
CA TRP A 214 -24.61 -0.40 -0.22
C TRP A 214 -23.32 -0.03 0.53
N MET A 215 -22.42 0.79 -0.07
CA MET A 215 -21.23 1.25 0.66
C MET A 215 -21.60 2.11 1.89
N GLY A 216 -22.59 2.99 1.75
CA GLY A 216 -23.12 3.77 2.86
C GLY A 216 -23.82 2.90 3.92
N ASP A 217 -24.59 1.93 3.47
CA ASP A 217 -25.27 0.97 4.34
C ASP A 217 -24.27 0.16 5.17
N LEU A 218 -23.18 -0.30 4.56
CA LEU A 218 -22.09 -1.02 5.24
C LEU A 218 -21.40 -0.15 6.32
N LEU A 219 -21.16 1.13 6.05
CA LEU A 219 -20.62 2.05 7.06
C LEU A 219 -21.57 2.18 8.25
N ALA A 220 -22.88 2.30 7.99
CA ALA A 220 -23.90 2.41 9.03
C ALA A 220 -24.04 1.13 9.88
N LEU A 221 -23.93 -0.05 9.26
CA LEU A 221 -24.06 -1.36 9.91
C LEU A 221 -22.93 -1.67 10.90
N LYS A 222 -21.72 -1.18 10.66
CA LYS A 222 -20.52 -1.43 11.50
C LYS A 222 -20.27 -2.91 11.78
N ASP A 223 -20.52 -3.76 10.79
CA ASP A 223 -20.34 -5.21 10.88
C ASP A 223 -19.58 -5.74 9.67
N ARG A 224 -18.38 -6.30 9.91
CA ARG A 224 -17.52 -6.88 8.86
C ARG A 224 -18.19 -8.05 8.13
N ASN A 225 -19.06 -8.79 8.79
CA ASN A 225 -19.70 -9.97 8.21
C ASN A 225 -20.73 -9.60 7.12
N GLN A 226 -21.21 -8.37 7.09
CA GLN A 226 -22.12 -7.88 6.06
C GLN A 226 -21.40 -7.41 4.79
N ALA A 227 -20.12 -7.11 4.87
CA ALA A 227 -19.32 -6.70 3.71
C ALA A 227 -18.85 -7.92 2.90
N ALA A 228 -18.50 -7.68 1.63
CA ALA A 228 -18.03 -8.72 0.73
C ALA A 228 -16.72 -9.38 1.18
N ALA A 229 -16.35 -10.47 0.50
CA ALA A 229 -15.07 -11.14 0.66
C ALA A 229 -13.90 -10.16 0.44
N THR A 230 -12.82 -10.35 1.19
CA THR A 230 -11.59 -9.55 1.04
C THR A 230 -10.98 -9.77 -0.35
N ALA A 231 -10.76 -8.70 -1.11
CA ALA A 231 -10.12 -8.77 -2.42
C ALA A 231 -8.68 -9.32 -2.32
N LYS A 232 -8.21 -9.95 -3.40
CA LYS A 232 -6.87 -10.55 -3.48
C LYS A 232 -5.76 -9.51 -3.23
N PRO A 233 -4.59 -9.89 -2.68
CA PRO A 233 -3.52 -8.92 -2.41
C PRO A 233 -2.80 -8.42 -3.68
N HIS A 234 -2.70 -9.25 -4.72
CA HIS A 234 -1.82 -9.02 -5.88
C HIS A 234 -2.11 -7.75 -6.69
N GLY A 235 -3.28 -7.14 -6.57
CA GLY A 235 -3.58 -5.87 -7.21
C GLY A 235 -3.26 -4.64 -6.36
N LEU A 236 -2.88 -4.81 -5.08
CA LEU A 236 -2.74 -3.71 -4.14
C LEU A 236 -1.30 -3.18 -4.07
N TYR A 237 -1.16 -1.86 -4.19
CA TYR A 237 0.09 -1.12 -4.12
C TYR A 237 -0.01 0.04 -3.13
N LEU A 238 0.92 0.13 -2.19
CA LEU A 238 1.19 1.38 -1.48
C LEU A 238 1.99 2.29 -2.42
N VAL A 239 1.36 3.34 -2.95
CA VAL A 239 1.95 4.16 -4.01
C VAL A 239 2.51 5.48 -3.54
N ASP A 240 2.06 5.98 -2.39
CA ASP A 240 2.58 7.23 -1.82
C ASP A 240 2.37 7.30 -0.30
N VAL A 241 3.27 8.00 0.36
CA VAL A 241 3.16 8.41 1.75
C VAL A 241 3.44 9.89 1.85
N THR A 242 2.48 10.65 2.33
CA THR A 242 2.58 12.10 2.45
C THR A 242 3.16 12.51 3.80
N TYR A 243 4.10 13.44 3.78
CA TYR A 243 4.74 14.04 4.95
C TYR A 243 4.65 15.56 4.90
N PRO A 244 4.79 16.26 6.05
CA PRO A 244 4.96 17.72 6.08
C PRO A 244 6.11 18.18 5.17
N GLU A 245 5.88 19.28 4.44
CA GLU A 245 6.80 19.77 3.39
C GLU A 245 8.20 20.13 3.94
N HIS A 246 8.32 20.51 5.20
CA HIS A 246 9.62 20.85 5.79
C HIS A 246 10.63 19.68 5.78
N TYR A 247 10.17 18.43 5.69
CA TYR A 247 11.08 17.28 5.51
C TYR A 247 11.66 17.19 4.10
N GLN A 248 11.05 17.85 3.11
CA GLN A 248 11.52 17.91 1.70
C GLN A 248 11.90 16.54 1.13
N LEU A 249 11.13 15.51 1.39
CA LEU A 249 11.40 14.17 0.87
C LEU A 249 11.24 14.14 -0.66
N PRO A 250 12.07 13.35 -1.38
CA PRO A 250 11.92 13.16 -2.81
C PRO A 250 10.54 12.63 -3.19
N LYS A 251 9.94 13.19 -4.23
CA LYS A 251 8.66 12.72 -4.80
C LYS A 251 8.94 11.94 -6.07
N LEU A 252 8.38 10.75 -6.17
CA LEU A 252 8.40 9.92 -7.37
C LEU A 252 7.06 10.00 -8.09
N ALA A 253 7.04 9.63 -9.38
CA ALA A 253 5.78 9.39 -10.10
C ALA A 253 4.97 8.32 -9.38
N LEU A 254 3.64 8.48 -9.36
CA LEU A 254 2.76 7.51 -8.74
C LEU A 254 2.81 6.18 -9.51
N GLY A 255 3.05 5.10 -8.79
CA GLY A 255 3.02 3.77 -9.35
C GLY A 255 1.62 3.14 -9.42
N PRO A 256 1.57 1.89 -9.87
CA PRO A 256 2.67 1.18 -10.54
C PRO A 256 2.97 1.78 -11.90
N LEU A 257 4.25 1.81 -12.31
CA LEU A 257 4.72 2.53 -13.50
C LEU A 257 4.24 1.94 -14.85
N PHE A 258 3.64 0.77 -14.86
CA PHE A 258 2.98 0.22 -16.06
C PHE A 258 1.58 0.80 -16.31
N MET A 259 1.07 1.62 -15.39
CA MET A 259 -0.17 2.38 -15.55
C MET A 259 0.17 3.78 -16.07
N LEU A 260 -0.64 4.27 -16.99
CA LEU A 260 -0.59 5.67 -17.43
C LEU A 260 -1.37 6.51 -16.41
N ASP A 261 -0.86 7.71 -16.12
CA ASP A 261 -1.58 8.70 -15.31
C ASP A 261 -2.66 9.41 -16.14
#